data_8714c6b0fa92e708bf1c413ce7c578ee
#
_entry.id   8714c6b0fa92e708bf1c413ce7c578ee
#
_cell.length_a   1.000
_cell.length_b   1.000
_cell.length_c   1.000
_cell.angle_alpha   90.00
_cell.angle_beta   90.00
_cell.angle_gamma   90.00
#
_symmetry.space_group_name_H-M   'P 1'
#
loop_
_entity.id
_entity.type
_entity.pdbx_description
1 polymer ?
#
loop_
_entity_poly.entity_id
_entity_poly.type
_entity_poly.pdbx_seq_one_letter_code
_entity_poly.pdbx_strand_id
1 'polypeptide(L)'
;MAGLRSRSIGYGGRLRANVASVGEDGPRITLIPSVGEYPIYDELLYSMMTADEVRVSAFDRAVRRCAPGRTVVDIGTGAEANWAIVAAESGATKVWAIEALPESAEKARAVVAERGFADVITVLTGDSREIELPEKVDVCVSETIGAIASSEGVCEIFADAKRRLVRESGIFIPHRVETVAVPFDYAAVLGDVGPAFQAEYATYVDRVFQAVGRPFDLRLCWTEIPPEGRLAEPTTVEVLEFGVAEYEYAVHESRVRITRPGRFGGIALGIRLWVSPDDRDPIDSLEQQTSWLPVFVPASVEQQRAVAVGDEVALTFTVGLSSDRIHPDYWLTARSADQSEAEIDWDGTYLGGLEFRSSPFYRELFAPYPASFRGE
;
A
#
# COMPACT_ATOMS: atom_id res chain seq x y z
N MET A 1 34.72 3.71 10.49
CA MET A 1 33.91 2.67 9.81
C MET A 1 33.51 1.64 10.85
N ALA A 2 32.33 1.80 11.45
CA ALA A 2 31.77 0.78 12.34
C ALA A 2 31.32 -0.38 11.44
N GLY A 3 31.90 -1.56 11.66
CA GLY A 3 31.64 -2.73 10.82
C GLY A 3 30.17 -3.12 10.88
N LEU A 4 29.54 -3.15 9.73
CA LEU A 4 28.22 -3.73 9.52
C LEU A 4 28.14 -5.11 10.17
N ARG A 5 27.31 -5.25 11.16
CA ARG A 5 26.90 -6.56 11.67
C ARG A 5 25.61 -6.93 10.98
N SER A 6 25.71 -7.58 9.82
CA SER A 6 24.55 -8.18 9.15
C SER A 6 24.29 -9.59 9.68
N ARG A 7 23.03 -9.90 9.90
CA ARG A 7 22.55 -11.25 10.22
C ARG A 7 21.71 -11.74 9.05
N SER A 8 22.06 -12.90 8.49
CA SER A 8 21.26 -13.49 7.40
C SER A 8 20.07 -14.25 7.96
N ILE A 9 18.89 -13.93 7.47
CA ILE A 9 17.62 -14.56 7.84
C ILE A 9 16.98 -15.20 6.62
N GLY A 10 16.38 -16.39 6.79
CA GLY A 10 15.62 -17.05 5.73
C GLY A 10 14.11 -16.80 5.85
N TYR A 11 13.49 -16.31 4.81
CA TYR A 11 12.04 -16.13 4.71
C TYR A 11 11.43 -17.30 3.94
N GLY A 12 10.87 -18.28 4.67
CA GLY A 12 10.17 -19.43 4.11
C GLY A 12 10.97 -20.21 3.04
N GLY A 13 12.30 -20.24 3.12
CA GLY A 13 13.16 -20.81 2.09
C GLY A 13 13.27 -19.98 0.81
N ARG A 14 12.48 -18.92 0.66
CA ARG A 14 12.34 -18.12 -0.57
C ARG A 14 13.39 -17.01 -0.68
N LEU A 15 13.70 -16.36 0.43
CA LEU A 15 14.58 -15.20 0.47
C LEU A 15 15.54 -15.30 1.65
N ARG A 16 16.80 -14.99 1.43
CA ARG A 16 17.74 -14.70 2.52
C ARG A 16 17.88 -13.19 2.65
N ALA A 17 17.68 -12.67 3.84
CA ALA A 17 17.77 -11.26 4.11
C ALA A 17 18.82 -10.99 5.19
N ASN A 18 19.53 -9.87 5.05
CA ASN A 18 20.43 -9.37 6.06
C ASN A 18 19.71 -8.26 6.85
N VAL A 19 19.71 -8.37 8.17
CA VAL A 19 19.24 -7.27 9.02
C VAL A 19 20.37 -6.28 9.18
N ALA A 20 20.21 -5.09 8.61
CA ALA A 20 21.17 -4.00 8.72
C ALA A 20 20.79 -3.06 9.87
N SER A 21 21.80 -2.45 10.48
CA SER A 21 21.61 -1.32 11.40
C SER A 21 21.29 -0.04 10.62
N VAL A 22 20.59 0.89 11.29
CA VAL A 22 20.19 2.20 10.78
C VAL A 22 21.32 2.94 10.06
N GLY A 23 21.01 3.58 8.94
CA GLY A 23 21.86 4.62 8.35
C GLY A 23 22.57 4.26 7.04
N GLU A 24 22.17 3.21 6.33
CA GLU A 24 22.74 2.89 5.02
C GLU A 24 21.89 3.43 3.87
N ASP A 25 22.51 4.17 2.97
CA ASP A 25 21.91 4.65 1.73
C ASP A 25 21.80 3.51 0.70
N GLY A 26 20.69 3.47 -0.02
CA GLY A 26 20.44 2.56 -1.15
C GLY A 26 19.11 1.82 -1.09
N PRO A 27 18.73 1.15 -2.19
CA PRO A 27 17.47 0.43 -2.28
C PRO A 27 17.42 -0.74 -1.29
N ARG A 28 16.29 -0.86 -0.58
CA ARG A 28 16.13 -1.84 0.51
C ARG A 28 14.78 -2.48 0.46
N ILE A 29 14.73 -3.74 0.91
CA ILE A 29 13.48 -4.39 1.23
C ILE A 29 13.19 -4.13 2.71
N THR A 30 12.01 -3.62 3.00
CA THR A 30 11.50 -3.42 4.35
C THR A 30 10.28 -4.29 4.59
N LEU A 31 9.86 -4.40 5.85
CA LEU A 31 8.69 -5.17 6.26
C LEU A 31 7.55 -4.21 6.59
N ILE A 32 6.42 -4.41 5.92
CA ILE A 32 5.21 -3.65 6.16
C ILE A 32 4.10 -4.61 6.59
N PRO A 33 3.29 -4.28 7.59
CA PRO A 33 2.12 -5.07 7.96
C PRO A 33 1.17 -5.27 6.78
N SER A 34 0.58 -6.46 6.65
CA SER A 34 -0.44 -6.73 5.64
C SER A 34 -1.80 -6.14 5.98
N VAL A 35 -2.02 -5.76 7.23
CA VAL A 35 -3.25 -5.11 7.66
C VAL A 35 -3.42 -3.76 6.96
N GLY A 36 -4.58 -3.54 6.34
CA GLY A 36 -4.88 -2.31 5.61
C GLY A 36 -5.08 -1.11 6.53
N GLU A 37 -5.66 -1.31 7.70
CA GLU A 37 -5.82 -0.27 8.70
C GLU A 37 -4.73 -0.40 9.76
N TYR A 38 -3.92 0.63 9.90
CA TYR A 38 -2.89 0.67 10.93
C TYR A 38 -3.49 1.19 12.24
N PRO A 39 -3.59 0.34 13.28
CA PRO A 39 -4.16 0.78 14.57
C PRO A 39 -3.22 1.73 15.32
N ILE A 40 -2.02 1.92 14.81
CA ILE A 40 -1.01 2.82 15.37
C ILE A 40 -0.52 3.75 14.26
N TYR A 41 -1.00 4.98 14.27
CA TYR A 41 -0.44 6.07 13.50
C TYR A 41 0.55 6.80 14.41
N ASP A 42 1.83 6.49 14.25
CA ASP A 42 2.88 7.21 14.96
C ASP A 42 3.48 8.33 14.10
N GLU A 43 4.31 9.17 14.76
CA GLU A 43 4.95 10.30 14.09
C GLU A 43 5.79 9.88 12.87
N LEU A 44 6.35 8.67 12.87
CA LEU A 44 7.16 8.16 11.77
C LEU A 44 6.31 7.94 10.52
N LEU A 45 5.16 7.25 10.64
CA LEU A 45 4.24 7.03 9.52
C LEU A 45 3.68 8.35 9.00
N TYR A 46 3.21 9.22 9.89
CA TYR A 46 2.74 10.54 9.49
C TYR A 46 3.80 11.35 8.77
N SER A 47 5.04 11.34 9.25
CA SER A 47 6.14 12.06 8.59
C SER A 47 6.45 11.51 7.20
N MET A 48 6.42 10.20 7.02
CA MET A 48 6.62 9.57 5.70
C MET A 48 5.49 9.92 4.72
N MET A 49 4.24 9.89 5.19
CA MET A 49 3.07 10.20 4.36
C MET A 49 2.97 11.68 4.00
N THR A 50 3.31 12.57 4.91
CA THR A 50 3.29 14.02 4.66
C THR A 50 4.48 14.51 3.86
N ALA A 51 5.60 13.81 3.89
CA ALA A 51 6.76 14.08 3.07
C ALA A 51 6.62 13.62 1.60
N ASP A 52 5.59 12.85 1.26
CA ASP A 52 5.32 12.41 -0.11
C ASP A 52 4.69 13.57 -0.92
N GLU A 53 5.55 14.43 -1.48
CA GLU A 53 5.14 15.60 -2.26
C GLU A 53 4.36 15.22 -3.52
N VAL A 54 4.64 14.07 -4.13
CA VAL A 54 3.97 13.57 -5.33
C VAL A 54 2.50 13.31 -5.01
N ARG A 55 2.26 12.54 -3.97
CA ARG A 55 0.92 12.20 -3.47
C ARG A 55 0.17 13.45 -3.02
N VAL A 56 0.75 14.22 -2.11
CA VAL A 56 0.11 15.40 -1.51
C VAL A 56 -0.28 16.41 -2.59
N SER A 57 0.65 16.73 -3.51
CA SER A 57 0.37 17.68 -4.60
C SER A 57 -0.72 17.22 -5.57
N ALA A 58 -0.80 15.92 -5.85
CA ALA A 58 -1.83 15.38 -6.75
C ALA A 58 -3.22 15.46 -6.14
N PHE A 59 -3.37 15.06 -4.88
CA PHE A 59 -4.64 15.17 -4.16
C PHE A 59 -5.06 16.63 -3.95
N ASP A 60 -4.14 17.52 -3.54
CA ASP A 60 -4.40 18.95 -3.40
C ASP A 60 -4.97 19.52 -4.70
N ARG A 61 -4.30 19.28 -5.84
CA ARG A 61 -4.80 19.76 -7.15
C ARG A 61 -6.18 19.21 -7.50
N ALA A 62 -6.43 17.92 -7.25
CA ALA A 62 -7.71 17.28 -7.54
C ALA A 62 -8.84 17.87 -6.69
N VAL A 63 -8.63 17.99 -5.38
CA VAL A 63 -9.61 18.57 -4.45
C VAL A 63 -9.89 20.02 -4.80
N ARG A 64 -8.85 20.86 -5.01
CA ARG A 64 -9.01 22.28 -5.40
C ARG A 64 -9.78 22.46 -6.70
N ARG A 65 -9.68 21.52 -7.61
CA ARG A 65 -10.44 21.54 -8.88
C ARG A 65 -11.89 21.14 -8.71
N CYS A 66 -12.14 20.13 -7.87
CA CYS A 66 -13.45 19.50 -7.77
C CYS A 66 -14.36 20.08 -6.68
N ALA A 67 -13.81 20.72 -5.64
CA ALA A 67 -14.59 21.15 -4.47
C ALA A 67 -15.35 22.49 -4.64
N PRO A 68 -14.93 23.48 -5.46
CA PRO A 68 -15.58 24.79 -5.49
C PRO A 68 -17.09 24.73 -5.76
N GLY A 69 -17.89 25.32 -4.86
CA GLY A 69 -19.34 25.39 -4.96
C GLY A 69 -20.07 24.06 -4.74
N ARG A 70 -19.39 23.00 -4.29
CA ARG A 70 -19.92 21.64 -4.11
C ARG A 70 -19.92 21.23 -2.65
N THR A 71 -20.73 20.21 -2.37
CA THR A 71 -20.69 19.47 -1.12
C THR A 71 -19.69 18.31 -1.20
N VAL A 72 -18.91 18.10 -0.15
CA VAL A 72 -17.80 17.14 -0.14
C VAL A 72 -17.93 16.19 1.06
N VAL A 73 -17.62 14.92 0.89
CA VAL A 73 -17.30 13.99 1.97
C VAL A 73 -15.82 13.61 1.89
N ASP A 74 -15.11 13.71 3.01
CA ASP A 74 -13.74 13.27 3.20
C ASP A 74 -13.75 12.05 4.13
N ILE A 75 -13.48 10.85 3.60
CA ILE A 75 -13.52 9.59 4.34
C ILE A 75 -12.12 9.21 4.77
N GLY A 76 -11.92 8.97 6.06
CA GLY A 76 -10.60 8.78 6.65
C GLY A 76 -9.83 10.09 6.73
N THR A 77 -10.49 11.15 7.24
CA THR A 77 -9.92 12.52 7.19
C THR A 77 -8.62 12.67 7.99
N GLY A 78 -8.36 11.75 8.92
CA GLY A 78 -7.17 11.78 9.78
C GLY A 78 -7.18 12.92 10.80
N ALA A 79 -6.14 12.98 11.61
CA ALA A 79 -6.03 13.98 12.68
C ALA A 79 -5.87 15.43 12.16
N GLU A 80 -5.32 15.59 10.98
CA GLU A 80 -5.05 16.92 10.38
C GLU A 80 -6.18 17.43 9.48
N ALA A 81 -7.17 16.60 9.14
CA ALA A 81 -8.29 16.91 8.25
C ALA A 81 -7.86 17.58 6.93
N ASN A 82 -6.75 17.11 6.35
CA ASN A 82 -6.07 17.78 5.25
C ASN A 82 -6.98 18.04 4.05
N TRP A 83 -7.65 17.01 3.54
CA TRP A 83 -8.47 17.16 2.33
C TRP A 83 -9.76 17.91 2.61
N ALA A 84 -10.32 17.77 3.81
CA ALA A 84 -11.46 18.57 4.25
C ALA A 84 -11.12 20.07 4.28
N ILE A 85 -9.94 20.43 4.81
CA ILE A 85 -9.47 21.82 4.85
C ILE A 85 -9.20 22.34 3.46
N VAL A 86 -8.50 21.58 2.59
CA VAL A 86 -8.26 21.98 1.20
C VAL A 86 -9.57 22.18 0.45
N ALA A 87 -10.58 21.35 0.67
CA ALA A 87 -11.91 21.51 0.08
C ALA A 87 -12.58 22.82 0.55
N ALA A 88 -12.55 23.11 1.84
CA ALA A 88 -13.13 24.34 2.41
C ALA A 88 -12.39 25.60 1.90
N GLU A 89 -11.05 25.59 1.89
CA GLU A 89 -10.22 26.67 1.33
C GLU A 89 -10.53 26.94 -0.15
N SER A 90 -10.92 25.88 -0.86
CA SER A 90 -11.26 25.96 -2.29
C SER A 90 -12.68 26.42 -2.55
N GLY A 91 -13.47 26.68 -1.51
CA GLY A 91 -14.85 27.16 -1.63
C GLY A 91 -15.91 26.06 -1.71
N ALA A 92 -15.66 24.89 -1.11
CA ALA A 92 -16.73 23.92 -0.87
C ALA A 92 -17.84 24.54 -0.03
N THR A 93 -19.09 24.24 -0.34
CA THR A 93 -20.26 24.81 0.37
C THR A 93 -20.50 24.10 1.70
N LYS A 94 -20.15 22.82 1.79
CA LYS A 94 -20.19 22.01 3.00
C LYS A 94 -19.22 20.84 2.86
N VAL A 95 -18.54 20.48 3.96
CA VAL A 95 -17.64 19.33 4.02
C VAL A 95 -18.04 18.46 5.21
N TRP A 96 -18.20 17.18 4.95
CA TRP A 96 -18.38 16.13 5.95
C TRP A 96 -17.08 15.36 6.07
N ALA A 97 -16.36 15.52 7.16
CA ALA A 97 -15.08 14.85 7.42
C ALA A 97 -15.34 13.66 8.37
N ILE A 98 -15.13 12.44 7.88
CA ILE A 98 -15.40 11.20 8.62
C ILE A 98 -14.10 10.57 9.08
N GLU A 99 -14.00 10.26 10.38
CA GLU A 99 -12.84 9.62 10.98
C GLU A 99 -13.27 8.50 11.94
N ALA A 100 -12.76 7.30 11.72
CA ALA A 100 -13.14 6.14 12.52
C ALA A 100 -12.54 6.17 13.94
N LEU A 101 -11.32 6.70 14.08
CA LEU A 101 -10.60 6.74 15.35
C LEU A 101 -11.01 7.96 16.18
N PRO A 102 -11.61 7.78 17.39
CA PRO A 102 -12.11 8.90 18.19
C PRO A 102 -11.04 9.95 18.52
N GLU A 103 -9.80 9.53 18.82
CA GLU A 103 -8.70 10.44 19.14
C GLU A 103 -8.29 11.29 17.94
N SER A 104 -8.23 10.70 16.74
CA SER A 104 -7.94 11.42 15.51
C SER A 104 -9.06 12.39 15.14
N ALA A 105 -10.33 11.98 15.32
CA ALA A 105 -11.48 12.84 15.09
C ALA A 105 -11.50 14.05 16.04
N GLU A 106 -11.09 13.89 17.29
CA GLU A 106 -10.98 14.99 18.25
C GLU A 106 -9.91 16.01 17.80
N LYS A 107 -8.74 15.52 17.40
CA LYS A 107 -7.67 16.37 16.84
C LYS A 107 -8.12 17.09 15.57
N ALA A 108 -8.81 16.40 14.67
CA ALA A 108 -9.36 16.99 13.45
C ALA A 108 -10.33 18.14 13.76
N ARG A 109 -11.22 18.00 14.76
CA ARG A 109 -12.12 19.08 15.21
C ARG A 109 -11.35 20.30 15.70
N ALA A 110 -10.29 20.07 16.48
CA ALA A 110 -9.46 21.14 16.98
C ALA A 110 -8.76 21.89 15.83
N VAL A 111 -8.17 21.17 14.88
CA VAL A 111 -7.51 21.75 13.71
C VAL A 111 -8.50 22.53 12.84
N VAL A 112 -9.68 21.97 12.56
CA VAL A 112 -10.76 22.64 11.81
C VAL A 112 -11.19 23.95 12.48
N ALA A 113 -11.34 23.94 13.80
CA ALA A 113 -11.70 25.14 14.56
C ALA A 113 -10.58 26.19 14.54
N GLU A 114 -9.33 25.80 14.75
CA GLU A 114 -8.16 26.67 14.70
C GLU A 114 -8.00 27.35 13.32
N ARG A 115 -8.27 26.59 12.25
CA ARG A 115 -8.24 27.10 10.86
C ARG A 115 -9.45 27.95 10.49
N GLY A 116 -10.45 28.05 11.37
CA GLY A 116 -11.64 28.88 11.16
C GLY A 116 -12.68 28.28 10.21
N PHE A 117 -12.69 26.97 9.99
CA PHE A 117 -13.61 26.31 9.06
C PHE A 117 -14.76 25.55 9.73
N ALA A 118 -15.00 25.74 11.04
CA ALA A 118 -16.03 25.01 11.78
C ALA A 118 -17.47 25.19 11.24
N ASP A 119 -17.75 26.30 10.54
CA ASP A 119 -19.04 26.56 9.89
C ASP A 119 -19.21 25.75 8.58
N VAL A 120 -18.11 25.44 7.91
CA VAL A 120 -18.09 24.71 6.62
C VAL A 120 -17.86 23.22 6.83
N ILE A 121 -16.91 22.84 7.72
CA ILE A 121 -16.51 21.46 7.96
C ILE A 121 -17.20 20.91 9.20
N THR A 122 -17.83 19.75 9.08
CA THR A 122 -18.36 18.98 10.20
C THR A 122 -17.60 17.68 10.33
N VAL A 123 -16.89 17.45 11.43
CA VAL A 123 -16.17 16.22 11.70
C VAL A 123 -17.08 15.21 12.40
N LEU A 124 -17.30 14.07 11.77
CA LEU A 124 -18.09 12.94 12.25
C LEU A 124 -17.16 11.81 12.70
N THR A 125 -17.45 11.20 13.85
CA THR A 125 -16.66 10.08 14.37
C THR A 125 -17.39 8.79 14.14
N GLY A 126 -16.77 7.82 13.49
CA GLY A 126 -17.31 6.48 13.26
C GLY A 126 -16.93 5.91 11.89
N ASP A 127 -17.34 4.67 11.67
CA ASP A 127 -17.19 4.01 10.37
C ASP A 127 -18.09 4.71 9.34
N SER A 128 -17.51 5.09 8.21
CA SER A 128 -18.24 5.78 7.13
C SER A 128 -19.44 4.99 6.61
N ARG A 129 -19.38 3.67 6.71
CA ARG A 129 -20.46 2.75 6.29
C ARG A 129 -21.65 2.73 7.23
N GLU A 130 -21.51 3.26 8.44
CA GLU A 130 -22.56 3.39 9.44
C GLU A 130 -23.07 4.83 9.58
N ILE A 131 -22.32 5.81 9.05
CA ILE A 131 -22.69 7.22 9.12
C ILE A 131 -23.72 7.57 8.06
N GLU A 132 -24.74 8.31 8.47
CA GLU A 132 -25.75 8.90 7.61
C GLU A 132 -25.47 10.40 7.43
N LEU A 133 -25.53 10.88 6.20
CA LEU A 133 -25.47 12.31 5.90
C LEU A 133 -26.87 12.86 5.66
N PRO A 134 -27.14 14.14 5.96
CA PRO A 134 -28.46 14.74 5.73
C PRO A 134 -28.83 14.80 4.25
N GLU A 135 -27.85 14.80 3.36
CA GLU A 135 -28.02 14.75 1.91
C GLU A 135 -26.83 14.08 1.24
N LYS A 136 -27.02 13.55 0.03
CA LYS A 136 -25.91 13.05 -0.78
C LYS A 136 -25.05 14.19 -1.29
N VAL A 137 -23.74 13.97 -1.30
CA VAL A 137 -22.73 14.97 -1.68
C VAL A 137 -22.31 14.85 -3.14
N ASP A 138 -21.63 15.88 -3.63
CA ASP A 138 -21.16 15.98 -5.01
C ASP A 138 -19.77 15.34 -5.21
N VAL A 139 -18.93 15.33 -4.16
CA VAL A 139 -17.54 14.84 -4.22
C VAL A 139 -17.26 13.96 -3.03
N CYS A 140 -16.64 12.82 -3.27
CA CYS A 140 -16.04 11.96 -2.27
C CYS A 140 -14.53 12.01 -2.44
N VAL A 141 -13.81 12.36 -1.39
CA VAL A 141 -12.37 12.19 -1.31
C VAL A 141 -12.04 11.18 -0.22
N SER A 142 -11.12 10.27 -0.51
CA SER A 142 -10.57 9.37 0.50
C SER A 142 -9.19 8.91 0.04
N GLU A 143 -8.22 9.05 0.90
CA GLU A 143 -6.89 8.54 0.65
C GLU A 143 -6.67 7.30 1.52
N THR A 144 -7.28 6.21 1.11
CA THR A 144 -7.21 4.86 1.69
C THR A 144 -6.69 3.88 0.64
N ILE A 145 -5.63 4.28 -0.08
CA ILE A 145 -4.98 3.47 -1.12
C ILE A 145 -3.69 2.92 -0.56
N GLY A 146 -3.53 1.61 -0.62
CA GLY A 146 -2.28 0.96 -0.22
C GLY A 146 -1.36 0.61 -1.39
N ALA A 147 -0.33 -0.19 -1.09
CA ALA A 147 0.69 -0.60 -2.07
C ALA A 147 0.19 -1.60 -3.13
N ILE A 148 -1.00 -2.17 -2.95
CA ILE A 148 -1.80 -2.91 -3.92
C ILE A 148 -3.12 -2.16 -4.03
N ALA A 149 -3.64 -1.95 -5.23
CA ALA A 149 -4.73 -1.02 -5.52
C ALA A 149 -5.96 -1.20 -4.63
N SER A 150 -6.41 -2.44 -4.42
CA SER A 150 -7.60 -2.76 -3.62
C SER A 150 -7.33 -2.88 -2.11
N SER A 151 -6.09 -2.77 -1.65
CA SER A 151 -5.78 -2.88 -0.22
C SER A 151 -6.42 -1.74 0.59
N GLU A 152 -6.43 -1.88 1.89
CA GLU A 152 -7.04 -0.93 2.84
C GLU A 152 -8.56 -0.79 2.75
N GLY A 153 -9.25 -1.75 2.10
CA GLY A 153 -10.70 -1.78 2.07
C GLY A 153 -11.36 -0.75 1.15
N VAL A 154 -10.58 -0.07 0.30
CA VAL A 154 -11.06 1.03 -0.55
C VAL A 154 -12.27 0.65 -1.42
N CYS A 155 -12.31 -0.58 -1.94
CA CYS A 155 -13.43 -1.06 -2.75
C CYS A 155 -14.75 -1.02 -2.00
N GLU A 156 -14.78 -1.57 -0.79
CA GLU A 156 -16.00 -1.64 0.03
C GLU A 156 -16.40 -0.25 0.55
N ILE A 157 -15.42 0.58 0.92
CA ILE A 157 -15.65 1.96 1.37
C ILE A 157 -16.26 2.79 0.24
N PHE A 158 -15.68 2.74 -0.97
CA PHE A 158 -16.16 3.55 -2.09
C PHE A 158 -17.46 3.03 -2.69
N ALA A 159 -17.67 1.70 -2.74
CA ALA A 159 -18.95 1.14 -3.15
C ALA A 159 -20.08 1.57 -2.21
N ASP A 160 -19.83 1.54 -0.90
CA ASP A 160 -20.79 2.01 0.09
C ASP A 160 -21.03 3.51 -0.04
N ALA A 161 -20.00 4.32 -0.14
CA ALA A 161 -20.11 5.76 -0.36
C ALA A 161 -20.94 6.08 -1.62
N LYS A 162 -20.73 5.35 -2.72
CA LYS A 162 -21.50 5.51 -3.95
C LYS A 162 -22.99 5.22 -3.75
N ARG A 163 -23.30 4.17 -3.01
CA ARG A 163 -24.70 3.80 -2.73
C ARG A 163 -25.41 4.82 -1.84
N ARG A 164 -24.76 5.27 -0.75
CA ARG A 164 -25.41 6.01 0.34
C ARG A 164 -25.07 7.49 0.41
N LEU A 165 -23.80 7.84 0.21
CA LEU A 165 -23.30 9.17 0.54
C LEU A 165 -23.17 10.08 -0.68
N VAL A 166 -22.90 9.54 -1.87
CA VAL A 166 -22.56 10.30 -3.06
C VAL A 166 -23.68 10.28 -4.09
N ARG A 167 -23.93 11.41 -4.76
CA ARG A 167 -24.90 11.52 -5.87
C ARG A 167 -24.50 10.63 -7.04
N GLU A 168 -25.46 10.30 -7.91
CA GLU A 168 -25.22 9.44 -9.08
C GLU A 168 -24.08 10.00 -9.97
N SER A 169 -24.08 11.29 -10.23
CA SER A 169 -23.05 11.98 -11.00
C SER A 169 -21.86 12.49 -10.15
N GLY A 170 -21.72 12.00 -8.92
CA GLY A 170 -20.69 12.47 -8.01
C GLY A 170 -19.29 12.05 -8.43
N ILE A 171 -18.32 12.85 -8.06
CA ILE A 171 -16.90 12.69 -8.38
C ILE A 171 -16.21 11.94 -7.24
N PHE A 172 -15.37 10.96 -7.58
CA PHE A 172 -14.51 10.25 -6.62
C PHE A 172 -13.06 10.67 -6.81
N ILE A 173 -12.37 10.93 -5.72
CA ILE A 173 -10.95 11.26 -5.62
C ILE A 173 -10.32 10.27 -4.62
N PRO A 174 -9.44 9.36 -5.08
CA PRO A 174 -8.97 9.22 -6.45
C PRO A 174 -10.04 8.69 -7.41
N HIS A 175 -9.73 8.79 -8.72
CA HIS A 175 -10.64 8.39 -9.78
C HIS A 175 -10.43 6.94 -10.22
N ARG A 176 -9.17 6.52 -10.36
CA ARG A 176 -8.79 5.18 -10.85
C ARG A 176 -7.47 4.74 -10.25
N VAL A 177 -7.32 3.45 -10.01
CA VAL A 177 -6.04 2.86 -9.63
C VAL A 177 -5.87 1.50 -10.31
N GLU A 178 -4.62 1.16 -10.64
CA GLU A 178 -4.23 -0.15 -11.15
C GLU A 178 -3.15 -0.76 -10.25
N THR A 179 -3.19 -2.09 -10.08
CA THR A 179 -2.01 -2.84 -9.64
C THR A 179 -1.27 -3.31 -10.86
N VAL A 180 0.02 -3.06 -10.90
CA VAL A 180 0.92 -3.51 -11.95
C VAL A 180 1.95 -4.49 -11.38
N ALA A 181 2.32 -5.49 -12.18
CA ALA A 181 3.28 -6.53 -11.82
C ALA A 181 4.45 -6.53 -12.79
N VAL A 182 5.67 -6.69 -12.28
CA VAL A 182 6.88 -6.80 -13.10
C VAL A 182 7.79 -7.92 -12.60
N PRO A 183 8.23 -8.86 -13.46
CA PRO A 183 9.29 -9.81 -13.15
C PRO A 183 10.58 -9.08 -12.80
N PHE A 184 11.24 -9.50 -11.73
CA PHE A 184 12.32 -8.75 -11.13
C PHE A 184 13.53 -9.63 -10.78
N ASP A 185 14.72 -9.10 -11.08
CA ASP A 185 16.02 -9.67 -10.71
C ASP A 185 16.59 -8.89 -9.52
N TYR A 186 16.27 -9.31 -8.31
CA TYR A 186 16.80 -8.64 -7.13
C TYR A 186 18.31 -8.86 -6.94
N ALA A 187 18.87 -9.94 -7.46
CA ALA A 187 20.29 -10.21 -7.34
C ALA A 187 21.14 -9.22 -8.16
N ALA A 188 20.62 -8.75 -9.31
CA ALA A 188 21.27 -7.70 -10.09
C ALA A 188 21.40 -6.38 -9.30
N VAL A 189 20.50 -6.13 -8.36
CA VAL A 189 20.45 -4.90 -7.55
C VAL A 189 21.20 -5.04 -6.24
N LEU A 190 20.96 -6.15 -5.52
CA LEU A 190 21.45 -6.35 -4.16
C LEU A 190 22.71 -7.24 -4.10
N GLY A 191 23.09 -7.82 -5.25
CA GLY A 191 24.22 -8.75 -5.32
C GLY A 191 23.99 -10.01 -4.46
N ASP A 192 25.09 -10.66 -4.08
CA ASP A 192 25.06 -11.88 -3.26
C ASP A 192 24.72 -11.62 -1.78
N VAL A 193 24.65 -10.36 -1.37
CA VAL A 193 24.40 -9.98 0.04
C VAL A 193 22.92 -10.17 0.40
N GLY A 194 22.03 -10.10 -0.60
CA GLY A 194 20.60 -10.20 -0.41
C GLY A 194 19.96 -8.93 0.18
N PRO A 195 18.63 -8.92 0.36
CA PRO A 195 17.92 -7.77 0.88
C PRO A 195 18.29 -7.48 2.34
N ALA A 196 18.41 -6.20 2.67
CA ALA A 196 18.65 -5.71 4.01
C ALA A 196 17.38 -5.09 4.59
N PHE A 197 17.06 -5.42 5.85
CA PHE A 197 15.94 -4.84 6.58
C PHE A 197 16.45 -3.83 7.61
N GLN A 198 15.72 -2.74 7.77
CA GLN A 198 16.02 -1.75 8.80
C GLN A 198 15.43 -2.20 10.14
N ALA A 199 16.23 -2.20 11.19
CA ALA A 199 15.84 -2.69 12.52
C ALA A 199 14.68 -1.88 13.15
N GLU A 200 14.58 -0.60 12.84
CA GLU A 200 13.50 0.28 13.30
C GLU A 200 12.13 -0.16 12.82
N TYR A 201 12.01 -0.64 11.58
CA TYR A 201 10.75 -1.18 11.06
C TYR A 201 10.31 -2.44 11.81
N ALA A 202 11.25 -3.28 12.24
CA ALA A 202 10.94 -4.44 13.06
C ALA A 202 10.25 -4.05 14.38
N THR A 203 10.74 -3.00 15.03
CA THR A 203 10.11 -2.48 16.26
C THR A 203 8.70 -1.96 16.02
N TYR A 204 8.49 -1.25 14.91
CA TYR A 204 7.16 -0.77 14.52
C TYR A 204 6.19 -1.95 14.28
N VAL A 205 6.60 -2.93 13.47
CA VAL A 205 5.80 -4.12 13.18
C VAL A 205 5.43 -4.88 14.45
N ASP A 206 6.36 -5.03 15.42
CA ASP A 206 6.06 -5.69 16.69
C ASP A 206 5.00 -4.92 17.51
N ARG A 207 5.03 -3.60 17.50
CA ARG A 207 3.99 -2.77 18.13
C ARG A 207 2.63 -2.96 17.45
N VAL A 208 2.59 -3.04 16.12
CA VAL A 208 1.35 -3.34 15.38
C VAL A 208 0.82 -4.72 15.77
N PHE A 209 1.66 -5.74 15.86
CA PHE A 209 1.24 -7.07 16.34
C PHE A 209 0.65 -7.03 17.74
N GLN A 210 1.22 -6.24 18.64
CA GLN A 210 0.70 -6.09 20.00
C GLN A 210 -0.66 -5.38 20.02
N ALA A 211 -0.83 -4.33 19.22
CA ALA A 211 -2.06 -3.56 19.15
C ALA A 211 -3.21 -4.34 18.49
N VAL A 212 -2.94 -5.03 17.41
CA VAL A 212 -3.95 -5.87 16.70
C VAL A 212 -4.37 -7.07 17.56
N GLY A 213 -3.49 -7.59 18.41
CA GLY A 213 -3.78 -8.70 19.30
C GLY A 213 -3.97 -10.06 18.62
N ARG A 214 -3.74 -10.15 17.31
CA ARG A 214 -3.87 -11.34 16.48
C ARG A 214 -2.75 -11.41 15.44
N PRO A 215 -2.38 -12.61 14.97
CA PRO A 215 -1.43 -12.76 13.87
C PRO A 215 -1.94 -12.14 12.57
N PHE A 216 -1.02 -11.63 11.78
CA PHE A 216 -1.20 -11.22 10.38
C PHE A 216 0.15 -11.33 9.67
N ASP A 217 0.13 -11.40 8.36
CA ASP A 217 1.36 -11.48 7.58
C ASP A 217 2.03 -10.12 7.39
N LEU A 218 3.29 -10.17 6.99
CA LEU A 218 4.06 -9.01 6.59
C LEU A 218 4.29 -9.04 5.09
N ARG A 219 4.15 -7.88 4.46
CA ARG A 219 4.56 -7.67 3.07
C ARG A 219 6.02 -7.26 3.03
N LEU A 220 6.75 -7.82 2.08
CA LEU A 220 8.08 -7.32 1.73
C LEU A 220 7.89 -6.16 0.76
N CYS A 221 8.43 -5.01 1.07
CA CYS A 221 8.30 -3.83 0.23
C CYS A 221 9.67 -3.24 -0.09
N TRP A 222 9.83 -2.71 -1.30
CA TRP A 222 10.99 -1.91 -1.66
C TRP A 222 10.79 -0.47 -1.18
N THR A 223 11.80 0.12 -0.56
CA THR A 223 11.81 1.55 -0.27
C THR A 223 11.98 2.38 -1.55
N GLU A 224 12.70 1.82 -2.51
CA GLU A 224 12.87 2.34 -3.86
C GLU A 224 13.14 1.15 -4.77
N ILE A 225 12.39 1.02 -5.86
CA ILE A 225 12.56 -0.09 -6.80
C ILE A 225 13.49 0.32 -7.94
N PRO A 226 14.71 -0.27 -8.03
CA PRO A 226 15.65 0.11 -9.06
C PRO A 226 15.21 -0.44 -10.43
N PRO A 227 15.16 0.42 -11.48
CA PRO A 227 14.73 -0.03 -12.80
C PRO A 227 15.64 -1.09 -13.44
N GLU A 228 16.91 -1.16 -13.04
CA GLU A 228 17.87 -2.16 -13.51
C GLU A 228 17.54 -3.60 -13.08
N GLY A 229 16.72 -3.78 -12.05
CA GLY A 229 16.21 -5.11 -11.65
C GLY A 229 15.02 -5.59 -12.48
N ARG A 230 14.36 -4.74 -13.24
CA ARG A 230 13.19 -5.12 -14.03
C ARG A 230 13.60 -5.97 -15.24
N LEU A 231 12.89 -7.06 -15.44
CA LEU A 231 13.13 -8.00 -16.54
C LEU A 231 12.16 -7.79 -17.72
N ALA A 232 11.11 -7.01 -17.51
CA ALA A 232 10.07 -6.70 -18.50
C ALA A 232 9.44 -5.34 -18.21
N GLU A 233 8.57 -4.88 -19.12
CA GLU A 233 7.65 -3.79 -18.83
C GLU A 233 6.58 -4.25 -17.83
N PRO A 234 6.14 -3.37 -16.91
CA PRO A 234 5.07 -3.70 -15.97
C PRO A 234 3.75 -4.02 -16.70
N THR A 235 3.07 -5.08 -16.28
CA THR A 235 1.76 -5.46 -16.78
C THR A 235 0.69 -5.21 -15.73
N THR A 236 -0.49 -4.73 -16.15
CA THR A 236 -1.64 -4.51 -15.26
C THR A 236 -2.26 -5.85 -14.88
N VAL A 237 -2.43 -6.07 -13.57
CA VAL A 237 -3.03 -7.28 -12.99
C VAL A 237 -4.30 -7.00 -12.19
N GLU A 238 -4.66 -5.74 -11.99
CA GLU A 238 -5.90 -5.31 -11.35
C GLU A 238 -6.22 -3.89 -11.83
N VAL A 239 -7.50 -3.60 -12.02
CA VAL A 239 -8.00 -2.26 -12.39
C VAL A 239 -9.20 -1.93 -11.54
N LEU A 240 -9.17 -0.79 -10.87
CA LEU A 240 -10.28 -0.25 -10.12
C LEU A 240 -10.64 1.14 -10.63
N GLU A 241 -11.86 1.29 -11.10
CA GLU A 241 -12.46 2.59 -11.42
C GLU A 241 -13.44 2.94 -10.30
N PHE A 242 -13.22 4.06 -9.63
CA PHE A 242 -14.05 4.46 -8.50
C PHE A 242 -15.35 5.15 -8.95
N GLY A 243 -16.35 5.10 -8.07
CA GLY A 243 -17.70 5.62 -8.40
C GLY A 243 -18.68 4.57 -8.88
N VAL A 244 -18.33 3.30 -8.77
CA VAL A 244 -19.26 2.17 -8.95
C VAL A 244 -19.88 1.76 -7.61
N ALA A 245 -21.06 1.14 -7.66
CA ALA A 245 -21.77 0.71 -6.46
C ALA A 245 -21.36 -0.69 -5.96
N GLU A 246 -20.60 -1.42 -6.76
CA GLU A 246 -20.16 -2.78 -6.49
C GLU A 246 -18.86 -3.06 -7.25
N TYR A 247 -17.92 -3.75 -6.63
CA TYR A 247 -16.67 -4.20 -7.24
C TYR A 247 -16.69 -5.72 -7.38
N GLU A 248 -16.19 -6.20 -8.50
CA GLU A 248 -15.99 -7.63 -8.74
C GLU A 248 -14.57 -8.01 -8.31
N TYR A 249 -14.49 -8.97 -7.40
CA TYR A 249 -13.22 -9.60 -7.05
C TYR A 249 -12.93 -10.70 -8.05
N ALA A 250 -11.79 -10.61 -8.73
CA ALA A 250 -11.55 -11.38 -9.93
C ALA A 250 -10.20 -12.11 -9.93
N VAL A 251 -10.09 -13.05 -10.86
CA VAL A 251 -8.83 -13.69 -11.24
C VAL A 251 -8.33 -13.00 -12.51
N HIS A 252 -7.14 -12.43 -12.45
CA HIS A 252 -6.48 -11.79 -13.58
C HIS A 252 -5.33 -12.67 -14.08
N GLU A 253 -5.43 -13.11 -15.32
CA GLU A 253 -4.39 -13.87 -15.98
C GLU A 253 -3.64 -12.98 -16.97
N SER A 254 -2.32 -13.00 -16.93
CA SER A 254 -1.45 -12.21 -17.79
C SER A 254 -0.26 -13.03 -18.26
N ARG A 255 0.32 -12.63 -19.39
CA ARG A 255 1.60 -13.14 -19.88
C ARG A 255 2.56 -11.99 -20.07
N VAL A 256 3.68 -12.06 -19.37
CA VAL A 256 4.72 -11.04 -19.42
C VAL A 256 5.88 -11.55 -20.25
N ARG A 257 6.20 -10.83 -21.32
CA ARG A 257 7.35 -11.14 -22.17
C ARG A 257 8.60 -10.48 -21.58
N ILE A 258 9.64 -11.27 -21.35
CA ILE A 258 10.94 -10.80 -20.88
C ILE A 258 11.58 -9.95 -21.98
N THR A 259 11.96 -8.73 -21.64
CA THR A 259 12.62 -7.76 -22.53
C THR A 259 14.09 -7.57 -22.21
N ARG A 260 14.53 -8.05 -21.04
CA ARG A 260 15.91 -7.97 -20.57
C ARG A 260 16.35 -9.31 -19.97
N PRO A 261 17.54 -9.82 -20.33
CA PRO A 261 18.03 -11.05 -19.74
C PRO A 261 18.44 -10.80 -18.28
N GLY A 262 18.27 -11.81 -17.44
CA GLY A 262 18.62 -11.73 -16.04
C GLY A 262 18.24 -13.00 -15.29
N ARG A 263 18.09 -12.89 -13.97
CA ARG A 263 17.66 -13.97 -13.11
C ARG A 263 16.25 -13.67 -12.59
N PHE A 264 15.28 -14.51 -12.90
CA PHE A 264 13.94 -14.37 -12.35
C PHE A 264 13.99 -14.67 -10.85
N GLY A 265 13.98 -13.61 -10.05
CA GLY A 265 14.10 -13.67 -8.59
C GLY A 265 12.78 -13.40 -7.86
N GLY A 266 11.77 -12.88 -8.55
CA GLY A 266 10.49 -12.55 -7.95
C GLY A 266 9.62 -11.68 -8.83
N ILE A 267 8.48 -11.25 -8.27
CA ILE A 267 7.58 -10.26 -8.86
C ILE A 267 7.55 -9.03 -7.96
N ALA A 268 7.73 -7.86 -8.52
CA ALA A 268 7.41 -6.61 -7.85
C ALA A 268 6.02 -6.15 -8.29
N LEU A 269 5.20 -5.75 -7.32
CA LEU A 269 3.88 -5.16 -7.51
C LEU A 269 3.96 -3.68 -7.16
N GLY A 270 3.36 -2.84 -7.97
CA GLY A 270 3.22 -1.41 -7.71
C GLY A 270 1.84 -0.92 -8.11
N ILE A 271 1.57 0.36 -7.89
CA ILE A 271 0.32 0.97 -8.30
C ILE A 271 0.54 2.09 -9.32
N ARG A 272 -0.46 2.27 -10.18
CA ARG A 272 -0.67 3.46 -11.02
C ARG A 272 -1.96 4.12 -10.58
N LEU A 273 -1.89 5.38 -10.15
CA LEU A 273 -3.01 6.10 -9.55
C LEU A 273 -3.34 7.36 -10.34
N TRP A 274 -4.55 7.45 -10.87
CA TRP A 274 -5.14 8.67 -11.41
C TRP A 274 -6.02 9.30 -10.33
N VAL A 275 -5.56 10.40 -9.77
CA VAL A 275 -6.25 11.06 -8.65
C VAL A 275 -7.48 11.81 -9.14
N SER A 276 -7.43 12.38 -10.36
CA SER A 276 -8.52 13.09 -11.00
C SER A 276 -8.92 12.43 -12.32
N PRO A 277 -10.21 12.53 -12.74
CA PRO A 277 -10.64 12.08 -14.07
C PRO A 277 -9.89 12.76 -15.23
N ASP A 278 -9.32 13.94 -14.99
CA ASP A 278 -8.60 14.71 -16.01
C ASP A 278 -7.09 14.41 -16.06
N ASP A 279 -6.59 13.57 -15.15
CA ASP A 279 -5.17 13.19 -15.13
C ASP A 279 -4.85 12.35 -16.37
N ARG A 280 -3.86 12.79 -17.15
CA ARG A 280 -3.39 12.06 -18.35
C ARG A 280 -2.42 10.95 -17.95
N ASP A 281 -1.52 11.27 -17.04
CA ASP A 281 -0.48 10.37 -16.57
C ASP A 281 -0.75 10.02 -15.11
N PRO A 282 -0.61 8.74 -14.72
CA PRO A 282 -0.78 8.33 -13.33
C PRO A 282 0.43 8.70 -12.47
N ILE A 283 0.22 8.71 -11.17
CA ILE A 283 1.33 8.46 -10.23
C ILE A 283 1.68 6.98 -10.38
N ASP A 284 2.93 6.67 -10.68
CA ASP A 284 3.43 5.29 -10.83
C ASP A 284 4.45 5.00 -9.73
N SER A 285 4.10 4.15 -8.78
CA SER A 285 4.95 3.83 -7.63
C SER A 285 6.21 3.01 -8.00
N LEU A 286 6.26 2.47 -9.22
CA LEU A 286 7.47 1.82 -9.74
C LEU A 286 8.46 2.84 -10.33
N GLU A 287 8.00 4.04 -10.73
CA GLU A 287 8.79 5.06 -11.38
C GLU A 287 9.11 6.26 -10.47
N GLN A 288 8.26 6.50 -9.48
CA GLN A 288 8.32 7.67 -8.61
C GLN A 288 8.48 7.21 -7.17
N GLN A 289 9.29 7.94 -6.42
CA GLN A 289 9.40 7.71 -4.97
C GLN A 289 8.11 8.22 -4.30
N THR A 290 7.35 7.30 -3.74
CA THR A 290 6.09 7.56 -3.06
C THR A 290 6.01 6.78 -1.75
N SER A 291 5.06 7.14 -0.90
CA SER A 291 4.74 6.36 0.31
C SER A 291 4.08 5.00 0.02
N TRP A 292 3.61 4.78 -1.22
CA TRP A 292 3.12 3.48 -1.69
C TRP A 292 4.28 2.59 -2.12
N LEU A 293 4.92 1.97 -1.15
CA LEU A 293 6.10 1.14 -1.39
C LEU A 293 5.75 -0.11 -2.21
N PRO A 294 6.42 -0.37 -3.36
CA PRO A 294 6.17 -1.56 -4.16
C PRO A 294 6.33 -2.85 -3.35
N VAL A 295 5.35 -3.74 -3.45
CA VAL A 295 5.36 -5.05 -2.79
C VAL A 295 6.24 -6.01 -3.57
N PHE A 296 7.09 -6.78 -2.88
CA PHE A 296 7.94 -7.77 -3.50
C PHE A 296 7.55 -9.19 -3.09
N VAL A 297 7.27 -10.02 -4.07
CA VAL A 297 6.96 -11.45 -3.91
C VAL A 297 8.12 -12.28 -4.44
N PRO A 298 8.99 -12.82 -3.56
CA PRO A 298 10.17 -13.55 -3.97
C PRO A 298 9.84 -14.93 -4.53
N ALA A 299 10.56 -15.36 -5.56
CA ALA A 299 10.66 -16.77 -5.93
C ALA A 299 11.49 -17.53 -4.90
N SER A 300 11.24 -18.83 -4.73
CA SER A 300 12.11 -19.66 -3.88
C SER A 300 13.54 -19.69 -4.44
N VAL A 301 14.52 -19.83 -3.56
CA VAL A 301 15.94 -19.81 -3.99
C VAL A 301 16.24 -20.92 -5.01
N GLU A 302 15.61 -22.08 -4.84
CA GLU A 302 15.75 -23.23 -5.73
C GLU A 302 15.06 -23.02 -7.08
N GLN A 303 14.08 -22.13 -7.14
CA GLN A 303 13.27 -21.86 -8.35
C GLN A 303 13.74 -20.63 -9.12
N GLN A 304 14.70 -19.88 -8.57
CA GLN A 304 15.30 -18.76 -9.29
C GLN A 304 16.14 -19.26 -10.46
N ARG A 305 15.90 -18.72 -11.64
CA ARG A 305 16.56 -19.15 -12.85
C ARG A 305 16.92 -18.00 -13.79
N ALA A 306 17.86 -18.28 -14.68
CA ALA A 306 18.15 -17.36 -15.76
C ALA A 306 16.98 -17.31 -16.76
N VAL A 307 16.66 -16.10 -17.20
CA VAL A 307 15.69 -15.82 -18.25
C VAL A 307 16.33 -15.01 -19.37
N ALA A 308 15.89 -15.24 -20.60
CA ALA A 308 16.38 -14.59 -21.80
C ALA A 308 15.30 -13.67 -22.41
N VAL A 309 15.73 -12.75 -23.26
CA VAL A 309 14.80 -11.90 -24.03
C VAL A 309 13.91 -12.80 -24.91
N GLY A 310 12.61 -12.60 -24.78
CA GLY A 310 11.59 -13.34 -25.49
C GLY A 310 10.95 -14.48 -24.69
N ASP A 311 11.53 -14.87 -23.56
CA ASP A 311 10.87 -15.79 -22.63
C ASP A 311 9.56 -15.18 -22.11
N GLU A 312 8.62 -16.03 -21.70
CA GLU A 312 7.33 -15.61 -21.16
C GLU A 312 7.15 -16.12 -19.73
N VAL A 313 6.60 -15.26 -18.88
CA VAL A 313 6.14 -15.58 -17.53
C VAL A 313 4.62 -15.43 -17.50
N ALA A 314 3.91 -16.51 -17.22
CA ALA A 314 2.48 -16.47 -16.96
C ALA A 314 2.23 -16.07 -15.51
N LEU A 315 1.38 -15.06 -15.30
CA LEU A 315 0.97 -14.56 -14.02
C LEU A 315 -0.52 -14.80 -13.82
N THR A 316 -0.90 -15.28 -12.64
CA THR A 316 -2.29 -15.28 -12.19
C THR A 316 -2.34 -14.51 -10.88
N PHE A 317 -3.05 -13.39 -10.88
CA PHE A 317 -3.30 -12.58 -9.70
C PHE A 317 -4.77 -12.66 -9.33
N THR A 318 -5.06 -13.13 -8.14
CA THR A 318 -6.42 -13.32 -7.64
C THR A 318 -6.64 -12.38 -6.47
N VAL A 319 -7.78 -11.71 -6.50
CA VAL A 319 -8.27 -10.87 -5.40
C VAL A 319 -9.57 -11.47 -4.91
N GLY A 320 -9.70 -11.63 -3.62
CA GLY A 320 -10.91 -12.08 -2.95
C GLY A 320 -11.22 -11.24 -1.72
N LEU A 321 -12.47 -11.17 -1.31
CA LEU A 321 -12.84 -10.46 -0.08
C LEU A 321 -12.53 -11.34 1.13
N SER A 322 -11.79 -10.81 2.09
CA SER A 322 -11.46 -11.53 3.31
C SER A 322 -12.67 -11.74 4.24
N SER A 323 -12.48 -12.51 5.29
CA SER A 323 -13.55 -12.82 6.25
C SER A 323 -14.09 -11.61 7.02
N ASP A 324 -13.35 -10.50 7.08
CA ASP A 324 -13.80 -9.25 7.69
C ASP A 324 -14.74 -8.43 6.77
N ARG A 325 -14.87 -8.83 5.49
CA ARG A 325 -15.74 -8.23 4.48
C ARG A 325 -15.42 -6.76 4.16
N ILE A 326 -14.16 -6.38 4.33
CA ILE A 326 -13.64 -5.05 4.03
C ILE A 326 -12.35 -5.16 3.22
N HIS A 327 -11.38 -5.88 3.79
CA HIS A 327 -10.05 -5.98 3.21
C HIS A 327 -9.97 -7.17 2.26
N PRO A 328 -9.21 -7.06 1.17
CA PRO A 328 -9.02 -8.16 0.25
C PRO A 328 -7.96 -9.16 0.73
N ASP A 329 -8.14 -10.40 0.32
CA ASP A 329 -7.12 -11.45 0.28
C ASP A 329 -6.52 -11.50 -1.12
N TYR A 330 -5.22 -11.82 -1.21
CA TYR A 330 -4.48 -11.90 -2.47
C TYR A 330 -3.81 -13.25 -2.65
N TRP A 331 -3.78 -13.70 -3.90
CA TRP A 331 -2.99 -14.85 -4.33
C TRP A 331 -2.27 -14.51 -5.62
N LEU A 332 -0.98 -14.81 -5.69
CA LEU A 332 -0.18 -14.62 -6.90
C LEU A 332 0.55 -15.90 -7.22
N THR A 333 0.32 -16.41 -8.42
CA THR A 333 1.19 -17.44 -9.00
C THR A 333 1.94 -16.89 -10.20
N ALA A 334 3.22 -17.27 -10.32
CA ALA A 334 4.02 -16.95 -11.49
C ALA A 334 4.71 -18.22 -11.98
N ARG A 335 4.63 -18.45 -13.30
CA ARG A 335 5.20 -19.63 -13.95
C ARG A 335 5.78 -19.28 -15.30
N SER A 336 7.01 -19.68 -15.53
CA SER A 336 7.61 -19.58 -16.85
C SER A 336 7.05 -20.62 -17.80
N ALA A 337 7.01 -20.29 -19.08
CA ALA A 337 6.33 -21.10 -20.10
C ALA A 337 6.92 -22.53 -20.25
N ASP A 338 8.18 -22.72 -19.89
CA ASP A 338 8.91 -24.01 -19.99
C ASP A 338 8.84 -24.83 -18.68
N GLN A 339 8.19 -24.30 -17.61
CA GLN A 339 8.09 -24.96 -16.31
C GLN A 339 6.71 -25.58 -16.09
N SER A 340 6.70 -26.77 -15.47
CA SER A 340 5.47 -27.46 -15.07
C SER A 340 4.90 -26.95 -13.74
N GLU A 341 5.77 -26.41 -12.88
CA GLU A 341 5.41 -25.91 -11.55
C GLU A 341 5.57 -24.38 -11.49
N ALA A 342 4.82 -23.75 -10.60
CA ALA A 342 4.94 -22.32 -10.36
C ALA A 342 6.26 -22.02 -9.61
N GLU A 343 7.00 -21.02 -10.07
CA GLU A 343 8.17 -20.48 -9.37
C GLU A 343 7.75 -19.57 -8.20
N ILE A 344 6.56 -19.01 -8.30
CA ILE A 344 5.94 -18.22 -7.22
C ILE A 344 4.54 -18.80 -6.99
N ASP A 345 4.27 -19.06 -5.72
CA ASP A 345 2.95 -19.39 -5.17
C ASP A 345 2.82 -18.62 -3.86
N TRP A 346 2.24 -17.41 -3.95
CA TRP A 346 2.15 -16.48 -2.84
C TRP A 346 0.71 -16.39 -2.35
N ASP A 347 0.55 -16.61 -1.05
CA ASP A 347 -0.66 -16.37 -0.28
C ASP A 347 -0.45 -15.09 0.54
N GLY A 348 -1.10 -14.02 0.14
CA GLY A 348 -1.02 -12.69 0.74
C GLY A 348 -2.33 -12.30 1.41
N THR A 349 -2.96 -13.22 2.12
CA THR A 349 -4.23 -12.98 2.80
C THR A 349 -4.10 -11.88 3.86
N TYR A 350 -5.17 -11.10 4.02
CA TYR A 350 -5.22 -9.95 4.93
C TYR A 350 -4.94 -10.34 6.39
N LEU A 351 -5.56 -11.42 6.84
CA LEU A 351 -5.35 -11.92 8.21
C LEU A 351 -4.06 -12.72 8.38
N GLY A 352 -3.42 -13.04 7.27
CA GLY A 352 -2.17 -13.77 7.21
C GLY A 352 -2.25 -15.18 7.77
N GLY A 353 -1.18 -15.94 7.55
CA GLY A 353 -1.01 -17.24 8.21
C GLY A 353 -0.82 -17.07 9.70
N LEU A 354 -1.63 -17.75 10.49
CA LEU A 354 -1.44 -17.86 11.94
C LEU A 354 0.00 -18.32 12.31
N GLU A 355 0.70 -18.91 11.36
CA GLU A 355 2.02 -19.48 11.49
C GLU A 355 3.15 -18.46 11.36
N PHE A 356 2.92 -17.26 10.81
CA PHE A 356 3.99 -16.28 10.57
C PHE A 356 4.73 -15.92 11.88
N ARG A 357 4.01 -15.64 12.97
CA ARG A 357 4.59 -15.35 14.30
C ARG A 357 5.41 -16.51 14.87
N SER A 358 5.06 -17.75 14.56
CA SER A 358 5.78 -18.94 14.96
C SER A 358 6.90 -19.33 14.00
N SER A 359 7.00 -18.67 12.84
CA SER A 359 8.01 -18.97 11.83
C SER A 359 9.44 -18.71 12.35
N PRO A 360 10.43 -19.45 11.86
CA PRO A 360 11.83 -19.16 12.16
C PRO A 360 12.22 -17.73 11.74
N PHE A 361 11.67 -17.24 10.63
CA PHE A 361 11.91 -15.87 10.13
C PHE A 361 11.47 -14.82 11.16
N TYR A 362 10.21 -14.90 11.65
CA TYR A 362 9.71 -13.97 12.66
C TYR A 362 10.55 -14.03 13.95
N ARG A 363 10.83 -15.22 14.43
CA ARG A 363 11.62 -15.39 15.67
C ARG A 363 13.05 -14.82 15.55
N GLU A 364 13.65 -14.94 14.39
CA GLU A 364 14.97 -14.38 14.15
C GLU A 364 14.94 -12.85 13.97
N LEU A 365 13.91 -12.34 13.30
CA LEU A 365 13.75 -10.91 13.06
C LEU A 365 13.50 -10.13 14.36
N PHE A 366 12.65 -10.69 15.25
CA PHE A 366 12.29 -10.07 16.52
C PHE A 366 13.04 -10.65 17.73
N ALA A 367 14.01 -11.53 17.52
CA ALA A 367 14.89 -11.98 18.62
C ALA A 367 15.54 -10.75 19.25
N PRO A 368 15.58 -10.67 20.60
CA PRO A 368 16.22 -9.55 21.26
C PRO A 368 17.66 -9.44 20.75
N TYR A 369 17.98 -8.30 20.17
CA TYR A 369 19.36 -8.00 19.80
C TYR A 369 20.23 -8.06 21.05
N PRO A 370 21.44 -8.64 20.97
CA PRO A 370 22.41 -8.54 22.06
C PRO A 370 22.53 -7.06 22.47
N ALA A 371 22.71 -6.79 23.76
CA ALA A 371 22.74 -5.44 24.33
C ALA A 371 23.72 -4.47 23.61
N SER A 372 24.70 -4.99 22.86
CA SER A 372 25.60 -4.24 22.01
C SER A 372 24.95 -3.57 20.77
N PHE A 373 23.64 -3.82 20.51
CA PHE A 373 22.86 -3.17 19.44
C PHE A 373 21.87 -2.11 19.96
N ARG A 374 21.67 -2.03 21.27
CA ARG A 374 20.96 -0.89 21.86
C ARG A 374 22.02 0.22 21.98
N GLY A 375 21.98 1.17 21.04
CA GLY A 375 22.87 2.34 21.13
C GLY A 375 22.71 2.97 22.51
N GLU A 376 23.75 2.86 23.34
CA GLU A 376 23.99 3.77 24.45
C GLU A 376 24.66 5.03 23.90
#